data_d2a8fd2343fe1948ce7ba1e5911845a5
#
_entry.id   d2a8fd2343fe1948ce7ba1e5911845a5
#
_cell.length_a   1.000
_cell.length_b   1.000
_cell.length_c   1.000
_cell.angle_alpha   90.00
_cell.angle_beta   90.00
_cell.angle_gamma   90.00
#
_symmetry.space_group_name_H-M   'P 1'
#
loop_
_entity.id
_entity.type
_entity.pdbx_description
1 polymer ?
#
loop_
_entity_poly.entity_id
_entity_poly.type
_entity_poly.pdbx_seq_one_letter_code
_entity_poly.pdbx_strand_id
1 'polypeptide(L)'
;RYAYGKEKHFDDIYPHIEILFSRHGPDSVSSFAMTCLTYIGDQLGITTKTRWSLGYSKENKGQERLIDICKSEKADMYINAIGGKELYNPDDFYLEGIELRFIKRADNENDLSIIDILMRRGWEETSELVKQYELVE
;
A
#
# COMPACT_ATOMS: atom_id res chain seq x y z
N ARG A 1 3.78 20.87 -9.50
CA ARG A 1 3.83 22.30 -9.10
C ARG A 1 2.46 22.96 -9.17
N TYR A 2 1.72 22.87 -10.28
CA TYR A 2 0.42 23.57 -10.40
C TYR A 2 -0.61 23.17 -9.35
N ALA A 3 -0.74 21.89 -9.03
CA ALA A 3 -1.75 21.41 -8.09
C ALA A 3 -1.37 21.69 -6.63
N TYR A 4 -0.10 21.56 -6.26
CA TYR A 4 0.32 21.60 -4.84
C TYR A 4 1.28 22.73 -4.48
N GLY A 5 1.64 23.61 -5.41
CA GLY A 5 2.67 24.66 -5.18
C GLY A 5 2.29 25.72 -4.11
N LYS A 6 1.07 25.67 -3.59
CA LYS A 6 0.62 26.53 -2.49
C LYS A 6 0.38 25.77 -1.18
N GLU A 7 0.58 24.44 -1.21
CA GLU A 7 0.39 23.63 -0.01
C GLU A 7 1.52 23.87 1.00
N LYS A 8 1.17 23.77 2.26
CA LYS A 8 2.05 24.10 3.40
C LYS A 8 3.38 23.36 3.37
N HIS A 9 3.38 22.10 2.91
CA HIS A 9 4.55 21.22 2.94
C HIS A 9 5.16 20.99 1.55
N PHE A 10 4.79 21.81 0.54
CA PHE A 10 5.25 21.63 -0.82
C PHE A 10 6.77 21.65 -0.93
N ASP A 11 7.43 22.65 -0.33
CA ASP A 11 8.89 22.82 -0.45
C ASP A 11 9.69 21.70 0.24
N ASP A 12 9.09 21.06 1.23
CA ASP A 12 9.68 19.91 1.92
C ASP A 12 9.44 18.60 1.14
N ILE A 13 8.23 18.37 0.63
CA ILE A 13 7.83 17.11 0.01
C ILE A 13 8.23 17.03 -1.46
N TYR A 14 8.11 18.13 -2.22
CA TYR A 14 8.31 18.13 -3.68
C TYR A 14 9.70 17.61 -4.10
N PRO A 15 10.82 17.97 -3.45
CA PRO A 15 12.14 17.44 -3.81
C PRO A 15 12.22 15.91 -3.74
N HIS A 16 11.56 15.29 -2.78
CA HIS A 16 11.52 13.84 -2.63
C HIS A 16 10.79 13.18 -3.83
N ILE A 17 9.67 13.76 -4.22
CA ILE A 17 8.90 13.29 -5.39
C ILE A 17 9.70 13.49 -6.69
N GLU A 18 10.34 14.65 -6.85
CA GLU A 18 11.17 14.96 -8.03
C GLU A 18 12.33 13.95 -8.17
N ILE A 19 13.00 13.60 -7.06
CA ILE A 19 14.06 12.59 -7.05
C ILE A 19 13.55 11.22 -7.50
N LEU A 20 12.39 10.79 -7.00
CA LEU A 20 11.79 9.51 -7.37
C LEU A 20 11.54 9.43 -8.88
N PHE A 21 11.03 10.49 -9.48
CA PHE A 21 10.75 10.54 -10.91
C PHE A 21 12.00 10.73 -11.79
N SER A 22 13.01 11.44 -11.29
CA SER A 22 14.23 11.75 -12.09
C SER A 22 15.23 10.60 -12.15
N ARG A 23 15.24 9.73 -11.13
CA ARG A 23 16.20 8.61 -11.02
C ARG A 23 15.79 7.35 -11.79
N HIS A 24 14.56 7.30 -12.29
CA HIS A 24 14.07 6.13 -13.01
C HIS A 24 14.26 6.31 -14.51
N GLY A 25 15.15 5.46 -15.06
CA GLY A 25 15.22 5.19 -16.48
C GLY A 25 13.97 4.38 -16.95
N PRO A 26 14.02 3.73 -18.13
CA PRO A 26 12.91 2.96 -18.70
C PRO A 26 12.65 1.63 -17.98
N ASP A 27 12.62 1.64 -16.64
CA ASP A 27 12.29 0.50 -15.83
C ASP A 27 10.81 0.14 -15.95
N SER A 28 10.48 -1.09 -15.54
CA SER A 28 9.08 -1.52 -15.53
C SER A 28 8.25 -0.68 -14.56
N VAL A 29 6.96 -0.48 -14.86
CA VAL A 29 6.00 0.20 -13.97
C VAL A 29 6.01 -0.41 -12.56
N SER A 30 6.13 -1.74 -12.46
CA SER A 30 6.18 -2.44 -11.17
C SER A 30 7.44 -2.12 -10.38
N SER A 31 8.60 -2.00 -11.04
CA SER A 31 9.86 -1.61 -10.39
C SER A 31 9.78 -0.18 -9.85
N PHE A 32 9.25 0.74 -10.66
CA PHE A 32 9.02 2.11 -10.23
C PHE A 32 8.05 2.20 -9.03
N ALA A 33 6.92 1.50 -9.11
CA ALA A 33 5.94 1.46 -8.03
C ALA A 33 6.55 0.91 -6.73
N MET A 34 7.33 -0.17 -6.80
CA MET A 34 8.02 -0.74 -5.64
C MET A 34 8.98 0.27 -5.02
N THR A 35 9.77 0.96 -5.83
CA THR A 35 10.70 1.99 -5.34
C THR A 35 9.97 3.11 -4.63
N CYS A 36 8.86 3.61 -5.20
CA CYS A 36 8.05 4.65 -4.58
C CYS A 36 7.46 4.18 -3.24
N LEU A 37 6.87 2.97 -3.20
CA LEU A 37 6.29 2.39 -1.99
C LEU A 37 7.34 2.21 -0.89
N THR A 38 8.49 1.64 -1.23
CA THR A 38 9.57 1.42 -0.26
C THR A 38 10.11 2.75 0.26
N TYR A 39 10.41 3.69 -0.63
CA TYR A 39 10.94 4.99 -0.22
C TYR A 39 9.99 5.77 0.68
N ILE A 40 8.72 5.90 0.29
CA ILE A 40 7.72 6.61 1.10
C ILE A 40 7.45 5.86 2.40
N GLY A 41 7.37 4.53 2.35
CA GLY A 41 7.22 3.69 3.53
C GLY A 41 8.34 3.89 4.54
N ASP A 42 9.60 3.89 4.09
CA ASP A 42 10.76 4.13 4.95
C ASP A 42 10.71 5.52 5.61
N GLN A 43 10.34 6.56 4.85
CA GLN A 43 10.18 7.93 5.40
C GLN A 43 9.04 8.02 6.43
N LEU A 44 7.99 7.21 6.29
CA LEU A 44 6.88 7.12 7.25
C LEU A 44 7.14 6.16 8.42
N GLY A 45 8.32 5.52 8.46
CA GLY A 45 8.67 4.56 9.50
C GLY A 45 7.97 3.20 9.37
N ILE A 46 7.49 2.85 8.18
CA ILE A 46 6.87 1.55 7.90
C ILE A 46 7.96 0.51 7.67
N THR A 47 8.04 -0.49 8.54
CA THR A 47 9.07 -1.55 8.49
C THR A 47 8.58 -2.86 7.88
N THR A 48 7.40 -2.86 7.28
CA THR A 48 6.79 -4.04 6.66
C THR A 48 7.65 -4.56 5.50
N LYS A 49 7.96 -5.84 5.51
CA LYS A 49 8.72 -6.48 4.43
C LYS A 49 7.89 -6.58 3.16
N THR A 50 8.47 -6.15 2.06
CA THR A 50 7.89 -6.29 0.72
C THR A 50 8.39 -7.53 0.00
N ARG A 51 7.52 -8.16 -0.83
CA ARG A 51 7.86 -9.32 -1.64
C ARG A 51 7.37 -9.14 -3.08
N TRP A 52 8.14 -9.65 -4.01
CA TRP A 52 7.74 -9.71 -5.41
C TRP A 52 6.83 -10.93 -5.65
N SER A 53 5.64 -10.70 -6.16
CA SER A 53 4.71 -11.79 -6.50
C SER A 53 5.20 -12.73 -7.60
N LEU A 54 6.25 -12.36 -8.34
CA LEU A 54 6.88 -13.19 -9.37
C LEU A 54 7.58 -14.43 -8.82
N GLY A 55 7.95 -14.43 -7.53
CA GLY A 55 8.57 -15.56 -6.84
C GLY A 55 7.62 -16.69 -6.46
N TYR A 56 6.31 -16.49 -6.61
CA TYR A 56 5.29 -17.48 -6.25
C TYR A 56 4.71 -18.17 -7.48
N SER A 57 4.07 -19.34 -7.26
CA SER A 57 3.38 -20.11 -8.31
C SER A 57 2.40 -19.22 -9.09
N LYS A 58 2.27 -19.51 -10.38
CA LYS A 58 1.33 -18.84 -11.30
C LYS A 58 0.24 -19.80 -11.80
N GLU A 59 0.14 -20.98 -11.20
CA GLU A 59 -0.84 -22.00 -11.59
C GLU A 59 -2.25 -21.49 -11.35
N ASN A 60 -2.48 -20.91 -10.17
CA ASN A 60 -3.76 -20.32 -9.79
C ASN A 60 -3.81 -18.82 -10.10
N LYS A 61 -5.04 -18.28 -10.16
CA LYS A 61 -5.34 -16.87 -10.42
C LYS A 61 -6.32 -16.33 -9.38
N GLY A 62 -6.49 -15.01 -9.36
CA GLY A 62 -7.43 -14.35 -8.46
C GLY A 62 -7.19 -14.74 -6.99
N GLN A 63 -8.27 -15.04 -6.28
CA GLN A 63 -8.29 -15.38 -4.87
C GLN A 63 -7.47 -16.64 -4.54
N GLU A 64 -7.56 -17.70 -5.35
CA GLU A 64 -6.81 -18.94 -5.12
C GLU A 64 -5.31 -18.70 -5.10
N ARG A 65 -4.81 -17.83 -5.97
CA ARG A 65 -3.40 -17.44 -5.97
C ARG A 65 -2.99 -16.69 -4.70
N LEU A 66 -3.87 -15.87 -4.15
CA LEU A 66 -3.58 -15.15 -2.90
C LEU A 66 -3.52 -16.12 -1.72
N ILE A 67 -4.39 -17.11 -1.70
CA ILE A 67 -4.36 -18.21 -0.72
C ILE A 67 -3.03 -18.98 -0.83
N ASP A 68 -2.58 -19.32 -2.03
CA ASP A 68 -1.29 -19.99 -2.25
C ASP A 68 -0.10 -19.16 -1.74
N ILE A 69 -0.14 -17.84 -1.97
CA ILE A 69 0.89 -16.93 -1.46
C ILE A 69 0.87 -16.93 0.08
N CYS A 70 -0.28 -16.80 0.69
CA CYS A 70 -0.43 -16.84 2.16
C CYS A 70 0.12 -18.15 2.73
N LYS A 71 -0.23 -19.30 2.13
CA LYS A 71 0.31 -20.62 2.53
C LYS A 71 1.83 -20.68 2.39
N SER A 72 2.39 -20.16 1.32
CA SER A 72 3.85 -20.14 1.09
C SER A 72 4.59 -19.27 2.11
N GLU A 73 3.98 -18.15 2.52
CA GLU A 73 4.52 -17.25 3.53
C GLU A 73 4.15 -17.67 4.97
N LYS A 74 3.35 -18.75 5.13
CA LYS A 74 2.81 -19.21 6.43
C LYS A 74 2.03 -18.12 7.14
N ALA A 75 1.30 -17.32 6.36
CA ALA A 75 0.45 -16.28 6.88
C ALA A 75 -0.87 -16.88 7.37
N ASP A 76 -1.32 -16.48 8.54
CA ASP A 76 -2.59 -16.84 9.17
C ASP A 76 -3.68 -15.79 8.90
N MET A 77 -3.31 -14.64 8.32
CA MET A 77 -4.24 -13.57 7.96
C MET A 77 -3.88 -12.96 6.60
N TYR A 78 -4.90 -12.68 5.80
CA TYR A 78 -4.81 -11.89 4.58
C TYR A 78 -5.59 -10.57 4.75
N ILE A 79 -4.92 -9.46 4.50
CA ILE A 79 -5.53 -8.13 4.61
C ILE A 79 -5.57 -7.47 3.24
N ASN A 80 -6.74 -6.94 2.86
CA ASN A 80 -6.90 -6.13 1.65
C ASN A 80 -7.61 -4.80 1.95
N ALA A 81 -7.61 -3.89 0.98
CA ALA A 81 -8.37 -2.65 1.10
C ALA A 81 -9.88 -2.93 1.08
N ILE A 82 -10.66 -2.14 1.83
CA ILE A 82 -12.11 -2.31 1.98
C ILE A 82 -12.86 -2.31 0.64
N GLY A 83 -12.38 -1.58 -0.35
CA GLY A 83 -12.97 -1.56 -1.71
C GLY A 83 -12.87 -2.89 -2.47
N GLY A 84 -12.07 -3.83 -1.98
CA GLY A 84 -11.94 -5.17 -2.56
C GLY A 84 -12.85 -6.23 -1.93
N LYS A 85 -13.67 -5.88 -0.94
CA LYS A 85 -14.44 -6.84 -0.13
C LYS A 85 -15.31 -7.79 -0.97
N GLU A 86 -15.98 -7.29 -1.98
CA GLU A 86 -16.87 -8.09 -2.85
C GLU A 86 -16.13 -9.02 -3.83
N LEU A 87 -14.80 -8.93 -3.90
CA LEU A 87 -13.98 -9.74 -4.81
C LEU A 87 -13.60 -11.11 -4.20
N TYR A 88 -13.83 -11.30 -2.91
CA TYR A 88 -13.34 -12.47 -2.17
C TYR A 88 -14.47 -13.19 -1.46
N ASN A 89 -14.36 -14.52 -1.41
CA ASN A 89 -15.20 -15.37 -0.58
C ASN A 89 -14.46 -15.71 0.73
N PRO A 90 -14.91 -15.23 1.90
CA PRO A 90 -14.25 -15.49 3.18
C PRO A 90 -14.14 -16.99 3.52
N ASP A 91 -15.13 -17.80 3.12
CA ASP A 91 -15.15 -19.22 3.43
C ASP A 91 -13.97 -19.98 2.81
N ASP A 92 -13.53 -19.57 1.60
CA ASP A 92 -12.40 -20.20 0.94
C ASP A 92 -11.07 -19.93 1.67
N PHE A 93 -10.90 -18.76 2.26
CA PHE A 93 -9.74 -18.45 3.13
C PHE A 93 -9.83 -19.20 4.44
N TYR A 94 -11.02 -19.24 5.05
CA TYR A 94 -11.25 -19.92 6.33
C TYR A 94 -10.97 -21.42 6.23
N LEU A 95 -11.38 -22.08 5.17
CA LEU A 95 -11.09 -23.51 4.93
C LEU A 95 -9.59 -23.83 4.86
N GLU A 96 -8.78 -22.86 4.50
CA GLU A 96 -7.32 -22.98 4.45
C GLU A 96 -6.62 -22.45 5.72
N GLY A 97 -7.39 -22.10 6.74
CA GLY A 97 -6.88 -21.60 8.03
C GLY A 97 -6.35 -20.17 7.96
N ILE A 98 -6.81 -19.37 7.00
CA ILE A 98 -6.40 -17.98 6.78
C ILE A 98 -7.58 -17.07 7.12
N GLU A 99 -7.36 -16.09 8.00
CA GLU A 99 -8.34 -15.07 8.31
C GLU A 99 -8.34 -13.99 7.23
N LEU A 100 -9.51 -13.71 6.63
CA LEU A 100 -9.67 -12.60 5.67
C LEU A 100 -10.14 -11.35 6.41
N ARG A 101 -9.38 -10.26 6.30
CA ARG A 101 -9.70 -8.96 6.88
C ARG A 101 -9.55 -7.85 5.85
N PHE A 102 -10.26 -6.75 6.08
CA PHE A 102 -10.16 -5.56 5.24
C PHE A 102 -9.72 -4.37 6.07
N ILE A 103 -8.78 -3.62 5.50
CA ILE A 103 -8.32 -2.38 6.11
C ILE A 103 -9.26 -1.23 5.72
N LYS A 104 -9.78 -0.55 6.72
CA LYS A 104 -10.61 0.65 6.59
C LYS A 104 -9.94 1.79 7.33
N ARG A 105 -9.79 2.92 6.68
CA ARG A 105 -9.27 4.13 7.33
C ARG A 105 -10.26 4.61 8.40
N ALA A 106 -9.71 5.12 9.50
CA ALA A 106 -10.51 5.67 10.59
C ALA A 106 -11.17 7.01 10.22
N ASP A 107 -10.56 7.77 9.29
CA ASP A 107 -11.11 9.02 8.77
C ASP A 107 -11.93 8.79 7.47
N ASN A 108 -12.80 9.74 7.16
CA ASN A 108 -13.61 9.77 5.95
C ASN A 108 -13.08 10.78 4.92
N GLU A 109 -11.81 11.17 5.01
CA GLU A 109 -11.24 12.14 4.08
C GLU A 109 -11.01 11.52 2.69
N ASN A 110 -11.43 12.23 1.66
CA ASN A 110 -11.25 11.87 0.25
C ASN A 110 -9.87 12.34 -0.24
N ASP A 111 -8.80 11.77 0.29
CA ASP A 111 -7.48 12.02 -0.24
C ASP A 111 -7.29 11.31 -1.58
N LEU A 112 -6.66 12.01 -2.53
CA LEU A 112 -6.41 11.47 -3.87
C LEU A 112 -5.30 10.42 -3.86
N SER A 113 -4.28 10.59 -2.99
CA SER A 113 -3.14 9.69 -2.85
C SER A 113 -2.32 10.05 -1.61
N ILE A 114 -1.35 9.20 -1.26
CA ILE A 114 -0.37 9.51 -0.20
C ILE A 114 0.41 10.82 -0.49
N ILE A 115 0.63 11.15 -1.76
CA ILE A 115 1.30 12.40 -2.16
C ILE A 115 0.43 13.61 -1.78
N ASP A 116 -0.87 13.53 -1.99
CA ASP A 116 -1.81 14.57 -1.61
C ASP A 116 -1.79 14.82 -0.10
N ILE A 117 -1.81 13.75 0.68
CA ILE A 117 -1.71 13.82 2.14
C ILE A 117 -0.39 14.46 2.56
N LEU A 118 0.74 13.99 2.03
CA LEU A 118 2.07 14.52 2.33
C LEU A 118 2.19 16.02 2.02
N MET A 119 1.69 16.47 0.87
CA MET A 119 1.73 17.88 0.49
C MET A 119 0.95 18.78 1.46
N ARG A 120 -0.17 18.29 2.00
CA ARG A 120 -1.02 19.03 2.92
C ARG A 120 -0.59 18.92 4.39
N ARG A 121 -0.09 17.75 4.82
CA ARG A 121 0.13 17.41 6.23
C ARG A 121 1.61 17.20 6.60
N GLY A 122 2.50 16.99 5.64
CA GLY A 122 3.92 16.68 5.87
C GLY A 122 4.15 15.25 6.37
N TRP A 123 5.42 14.92 6.62
CA TRP A 123 5.85 13.56 7.00
C TRP A 123 5.32 13.12 8.37
N GLU A 124 5.43 13.97 9.38
CA GLU A 124 5.11 13.62 10.76
C GLU A 124 3.61 13.29 10.93
N GLU A 125 2.74 14.20 10.53
CA GLU A 125 1.29 14.00 10.63
C GLU A 125 0.83 12.83 9.76
N THR A 126 1.40 12.66 8.58
CA THR A 126 1.11 11.52 7.70
C THR A 126 1.54 10.20 8.34
N SER A 127 2.70 10.16 9.02
CA SER A 127 3.18 8.96 9.73
C SER A 127 2.22 8.52 10.84
N GLU A 128 1.59 9.46 11.53
CA GLU A 128 0.55 9.12 12.52
C GLU A 128 -0.77 8.70 11.87
N LEU A 129 -1.14 9.35 10.76
CA LEU A 129 -2.37 9.06 10.05
C LEU A 129 -2.41 7.64 9.46
N VAL A 130 -1.31 7.16 8.90
CA VAL A 130 -1.25 5.79 8.31
C VAL A 130 -1.39 4.68 9.34
N LYS A 131 -1.26 4.97 10.62
CA LYS A 131 -1.49 4.04 11.73
C LYS A 131 -2.95 3.98 12.18
N GLN A 132 -3.78 4.93 11.72
CA GLN A 132 -5.18 5.07 12.13
C GLN A 132 -6.09 4.29 11.17
N TYR A 133 -6.25 3.03 11.43
CA TYR A 133 -7.13 2.13 10.66
C TYR A 133 -7.83 1.11 11.55
N GLU A 134 -8.89 0.54 11.02
CA GLU A 134 -9.61 -0.59 11.59
C GLU A 134 -9.50 -1.79 10.65
N LEU A 135 -9.39 -2.99 11.23
CA LEU A 135 -9.55 -4.24 10.49
C LEU A 135 -11.00 -4.71 10.66
N VAL A 136 -11.70 -4.86 9.54
CA VAL A 136 -13.10 -5.29 9.49
C VAL A 136 -13.22 -6.58 8.67
N GLU A 137 -14.35 -7.28 8.84
CA GLU A 137 -14.73 -8.46 8.05
C GLU A 137 -15.32 -8.07 6.71
#